data_00ddadbf2ae37bb1175ea9ac350b9cbb
#
_entry.id   00ddadbf2ae37bb1175ea9ac350b9cbb
#
_cell.length_a   1.000
_cell.length_b   1.000
_cell.length_c   1.000
_cell.angle_alpha   90.00
_cell.angle_beta   90.00
_cell.angle_gamma   90.00
#
_symmetry.space_group_name_H-M   'P 1'
#
loop_
_entity.id
_entity.type
_entity.pdbx_description
1 polymer ?
#
loop_
_entity_poly.entity_id
_entity_poly.type
_entity_poly.pdbx_seq_one_letter_code
_entity_poly.pdbx_strand_id
1 'polypeptide(L)' 'MSCRERDQIILAFALAANEGNIAAEDFEVAASEPERQYAQRSVEAARTYCHHLRSVFLTHCEQHGC' A
#
# COMPACT_ATOMS: atom_id res chain seq x y z
N MET A 1 3.98 25.13 -9.28
CA MET A 1 4.17 24.91 -7.84
C MET A 1 4.31 23.43 -7.56
N SER A 2 5.40 23.01 -6.96
CA SER A 2 5.58 21.60 -6.65
C SER A 2 4.73 21.20 -5.45
N CYS A 3 4.09 20.06 -5.53
CA CYS A 3 3.25 19.55 -4.45
C CYS A 3 4.00 18.43 -3.73
N ARG A 4 4.78 18.79 -2.72
CA ARG A 4 5.59 17.84 -1.93
C ARG A 4 4.72 16.76 -1.28
N GLU A 5 3.58 17.18 -0.75
CA GLU A 5 2.68 16.23 -0.08
C GLU A 5 2.17 15.18 -1.05
N ARG A 6 1.83 15.60 -2.28
CA ARG A 6 1.43 14.66 -3.33
C ARG A 6 2.54 13.67 -3.63
N ASP A 7 3.75 14.16 -3.78
CA ASP A 7 4.90 13.30 -4.11
C ASP A 7 5.18 12.32 -2.98
N GLN A 8 5.04 12.74 -1.73
CA GLN A 8 5.19 11.86 -0.56
C GLN A 8 4.10 10.79 -0.53
N ILE A 9 2.87 11.15 -0.85
CA ILE A 9 1.75 10.20 -0.89
C ILE A 9 1.98 9.16 -2.00
N ILE A 10 2.42 9.59 -3.17
CA ILE A 10 2.72 8.71 -4.29
C ILE A 10 3.83 7.73 -3.92
N LEU A 11 4.89 8.22 -3.28
CA LEU A 11 5.99 7.36 -2.85
C LEU A 11 5.52 6.34 -1.81
N ALA A 12 4.74 6.78 -0.82
CA ALA A 12 4.20 5.89 0.20
C ALA A 12 3.31 4.81 -0.43
N PHE A 13 2.49 5.18 -1.42
CA PHE A 13 1.66 4.23 -2.15
C PHE A 13 2.50 3.19 -2.90
N ALA A 14 3.55 3.63 -3.59
CA ALA A 14 4.44 2.74 -4.33
C ALA A 14 5.13 1.75 -3.39
N LEU A 15 5.60 2.20 -2.22
CA LEU A 15 6.22 1.34 -1.23
C LEU A 15 5.22 0.32 -0.66
N ALA A 16 4.01 0.76 -0.35
CA ALA A 16 2.97 -0.13 0.17
C ALA A 16 2.56 -1.17 -0.86
N ALA A 17 2.44 -0.80 -2.13
CA ALA A 17 2.13 -1.72 -3.21
C ALA A 17 3.23 -2.77 -3.37
N ASN A 18 4.51 -2.36 -3.27
CA ASN A 18 5.65 -3.27 -3.35
C ASN A 18 5.62 -4.26 -2.18
N GLU A 19 5.36 -3.81 -0.96
CA GLU A 19 5.25 -4.66 0.22
C GLU A 19 4.11 -5.68 0.06
N GLY A 20 2.98 -5.24 -0.50
CA GLY A 20 1.86 -6.13 -0.78
C GLY A 20 2.20 -7.21 -1.80
N ASN A 21 2.97 -6.86 -2.83
CA ASN A 21 3.42 -7.82 -3.84
C ASN A 21 4.37 -8.86 -3.23
N ILE A 22 5.30 -8.43 -2.37
CA ILE A 22 6.22 -9.33 -1.67
C ILE A 22 5.42 -10.28 -0.77
N ALA A 23 4.46 -9.77 -0.02
CA ALA A 23 3.62 -10.59 0.85
C ALA A 23 2.78 -11.59 0.06
N ALA A 24 2.30 -11.22 -1.13
CA ALA A 24 1.55 -12.13 -2.00
C ALA A 24 2.44 -13.27 -2.50
N GLU A 25 3.70 -12.99 -2.84
CA GLU A 25 4.67 -14.01 -3.22
C GLU A 25 4.94 -14.95 -2.04
N ASP A 26 5.11 -14.41 -0.84
CA ASP A 26 5.31 -15.19 0.37
C ASP A 26 4.13 -16.13 0.62
N PHE A 27 2.92 -15.66 0.39
CA PHE A 27 1.71 -16.47 0.53
C PHE A 27 1.74 -17.67 -0.43
N GLU A 28 2.15 -17.46 -1.68
CA GLU A 28 2.20 -18.52 -2.68
C GLU A 28 3.22 -19.60 -2.35
N VAL A 29 4.35 -19.22 -1.73
CA VAL A 29 5.43 -20.17 -1.40
C VAL A 29 5.40 -20.65 0.04
N ALA A 30 4.40 -20.24 0.83
CA ALA A 30 4.31 -20.61 2.24
C ALA A 30 4.21 -22.12 2.40
N ALA A 31 5.08 -22.68 3.24
CA ALA A 31 5.18 -24.11 3.46
C ALA A 31 4.27 -24.60 4.58
N SER A 32 3.79 -23.72 5.44
CA SER A 32 2.96 -24.06 6.59
C SER A 32 1.77 -23.12 6.72
N GLU A 33 0.76 -23.55 7.47
CA GLU A 33 -0.42 -22.74 7.71
C GLU A 33 -0.12 -21.44 8.48
N PRO A 34 0.71 -21.45 9.54
CA PRO A 34 1.08 -20.21 10.21
C PRO A 34 1.77 -19.20 9.28
N GLU A 35 2.66 -19.67 8.40
CA GLU A 35 3.32 -18.80 7.42
C GLU A 35 2.32 -18.21 6.44
N ARG A 36 1.37 -19.02 5.98
CA ARG A 36 0.32 -18.60 5.06
C ARG A 36 -0.57 -17.54 5.70
N GLN A 37 -0.98 -17.75 6.93
CA GLN A 37 -1.80 -16.78 7.67
C GLN A 37 -1.08 -15.47 7.86
N TYR A 38 0.21 -15.51 8.20
CA TYR A 38 1.01 -14.30 8.35
C TYR A 38 1.09 -13.52 7.04
N ALA A 39 1.38 -14.22 5.95
CA ALA A 39 1.46 -13.60 4.62
C ALA A 39 0.12 -12.99 4.22
N GLN A 40 -0.99 -13.68 4.50
CA GLN A 40 -2.32 -13.18 4.20
C GLN A 40 -2.62 -11.88 4.95
N ARG A 41 -2.27 -11.81 6.24
CA ARG A 41 -2.45 -10.60 7.03
C ARG A 41 -1.63 -9.45 6.47
N SER A 42 -0.41 -9.74 6.01
CA SER A 42 0.46 -8.72 5.41
C SER A 42 -0.13 -8.19 4.10
N VAL A 43 -0.69 -9.05 3.26
CA VAL A 43 -1.36 -8.65 2.02
C VAL A 43 -2.57 -7.75 2.34
N GLU A 44 -3.39 -8.14 3.31
CA GLU A 44 -4.57 -7.38 3.70
C GLU A 44 -4.21 -6.02 4.28
N ALA A 45 -3.17 -5.98 5.12
CA ALA A 45 -2.69 -4.73 5.71
C ALA A 45 -2.16 -3.77 4.63
N ALA A 46 -1.39 -4.27 3.68
CA ALA A 46 -0.88 -3.47 2.58
C ALA A 46 -2.00 -2.94 1.70
N ARG A 47 -3.01 -3.77 1.43
CA ARG A 47 -4.17 -3.37 0.63
C ARG A 47 -4.98 -2.27 1.33
N THR A 48 -5.24 -2.42 2.61
CA THR A 48 -5.95 -1.42 3.42
C THR A 48 -5.20 -0.10 3.43
N TYR A 49 -3.88 -0.16 3.59
CA TYR A 49 -3.04 1.04 3.59
C TYR A 49 -3.04 1.72 2.22
N CYS A 50 -3.00 0.97 1.13
CA CYS A 50 -3.09 1.52 -0.23
C CYS A 50 -4.43 2.23 -0.46
N HIS A 51 -5.54 1.66 0.02
CA HIS A 51 -6.84 2.30 -0.07
C HIS A 51 -6.87 3.61 0.71
N HIS A 52 -6.29 3.63 1.90
CA HIS A 52 -6.20 4.83 2.71
C HIS A 52 -5.39 5.91 1.99
N LEU A 53 -4.23 5.57 1.45
CA LEU A 53 -3.38 6.51 0.72
C LEU A 53 -4.05 7.06 -0.52
N ARG A 54 -4.81 6.22 -1.22
CA ARG A 54 -5.58 6.66 -2.39
C ARG A 54 -6.62 7.71 -1.98
N SER A 55 -7.32 7.48 -0.89
CA SER A 55 -8.29 8.42 -0.36
C SER A 55 -7.65 9.74 0.02
N VAL A 56 -6.51 9.69 0.71
CA VAL A 56 -5.73 10.88 1.09
C VAL A 56 -5.29 11.65 -0.15
N PHE A 57 -4.80 10.94 -1.17
CA PHE A 57 -4.35 11.54 -2.42
C PHE A 57 -5.48 12.28 -3.13
N LEU A 58 -6.64 11.64 -3.26
CA LEU A 58 -7.79 12.25 -3.92
C LEU A 58 -8.29 13.49 -3.17
N THR A 59 -8.35 13.42 -1.84
CA THR A 59 -8.73 14.56 -1.01
C THR A 59 -7.73 15.71 -1.19
N HIS A 60 -6.44 15.39 -1.19
CA HIS A 60 -5.39 16.38 -1.38
C HIS A 60 -5.52 17.08 -2.74
N CYS A 61 -5.77 16.31 -3.80
CA CYS A 61 -5.95 16.87 -5.14
C CYS A 61 -7.17 17.79 -5.21
N GLU A 62 -8.27 17.43 -4.55
CA GLU A 62 -9.46 18.26 -4.51
C GLU A 62 -9.20 19.59 -3.79
N GLN A 63 -8.48 19.55 -2.68
CA GLN A 63 -8.23 20.73 -1.85
C GLN A 63 -7.18 21.67 -2.46
N HIS A 64 -6.16 21.12 -3.10
CA HIS A 64 -5.01 21.90 -3.56
C HIS A 64 -4.88 21.97 -5.07
N GLY A 65 -5.71 21.27 -5.83
CA GLY A 65 -5.64 21.28 -7.28
C GLY A 65 -4.39 20.63 -7.86
N CYS A 66 -3.74 19.80 -7.09
CA CYS A 66 -2.52 19.10 -7.55
C CYS A 66 -2.82 17.91 -8.46
#